data_13ebfe381ab348ebd46f1eac38eacb89
#
_entry.id   13ebfe381ab348ebd46f1eac38eacb89
#
_cell.length_a   1.000
_cell.length_b   1.000
_cell.length_c   1.000
_cell.angle_alpha   90.00
_cell.angle_beta   90.00
_cell.angle_gamma   90.00
#
_symmetry.space_group_name_H-M   'P 1'
#
loop_
_entity.id
_entity.type
_entity.pdbx_description
1 polymer ?
#
loop_
_entity_poly.entity_id
_entity_poly.type
_entity_poly.pdbx_seq_one_letter_code
_entity_poly.pdbx_strand_id
1 'polypeptide(L)'
;MNDSYDVIVVGGGPSGSMAAWEVAKAGLSVCVLEKDRDIGCPVRCGEAIGHIGLSQFIEPKPNWIAAKITSVKMVAPNNTNVETDFKKESGYILHRRIFDYDLSRVAAEAGAE
;
A
#
# COMPACT_ATOMS: atom_id res chain seq x y z
N MET A 1 12.29 4.45 -21.38
CA MET A 1 12.47 3.02 -21.03
C MET A 1 13.84 2.57 -21.54
N ASN A 2 14.64 1.95 -20.69
CA ASN A 2 15.97 1.45 -21.05
C ASN A 2 15.84 0.04 -21.67
N ASP A 3 16.91 -0.42 -22.37
CA ASP A 3 16.94 -1.77 -22.97
C ASP A 3 17.25 -2.88 -21.95
N SER A 4 17.70 -2.51 -20.75
CA SER A 4 18.03 -3.44 -19.66
C SER A 4 17.89 -2.77 -18.30
N TYR A 5 17.58 -3.56 -17.29
CA TYR A 5 17.44 -3.14 -15.88
C TYR A 5 18.10 -4.17 -14.97
N ASP A 6 18.60 -3.73 -13.84
CA ASP A 6 19.09 -4.62 -12.78
C ASP A 6 17.96 -5.43 -12.16
N VAL A 7 16.76 -4.82 -12.04
CA VAL A 7 15.57 -5.44 -11.46
C VAL A 7 14.33 -5.11 -12.30
N ILE A 8 13.49 -6.11 -12.52
CA ILE A 8 12.14 -5.94 -13.06
C ILE A 8 11.14 -6.36 -12.00
N VAL A 9 10.23 -5.46 -11.64
CA VAL A 9 9.12 -5.69 -10.71
C VAL A 9 7.85 -5.90 -11.51
N VAL A 10 7.15 -7.00 -11.30
CA VAL A 10 5.89 -7.30 -11.98
C VAL A 10 4.73 -7.05 -11.01
N GLY A 11 3.93 -6.03 -11.30
CA GLY A 11 2.81 -5.55 -10.50
C GLY A 11 3.13 -4.25 -9.77
N GLY A 12 2.33 -3.19 -10.05
CA GLY A 12 2.47 -1.84 -9.47
C GLY A 12 1.65 -1.61 -8.19
N GLY A 13 1.19 -2.65 -7.53
CA GLY A 13 0.52 -2.54 -6.23
C GLY A 13 1.48 -2.13 -5.10
N PRO A 14 1.00 -2.02 -3.84
CA PRO A 14 1.81 -1.53 -2.73
C PRO A 14 3.15 -2.24 -2.57
N SER A 15 3.15 -3.58 -2.66
CA SER A 15 4.38 -4.37 -2.50
C SER A 15 5.38 -4.11 -3.63
N GLY A 16 4.90 -4.05 -4.89
CA GLY A 16 5.75 -3.79 -6.04
C GLY A 16 6.31 -2.38 -6.04
N SER A 17 5.48 -1.39 -5.74
CA SER A 17 5.91 0.01 -5.62
C SER A 17 6.96 0.19 -4.52
N MET A 18 6.78 -0.44 -3.35
CA MET A 18 7.76 -0.38 -2.27
C MET A 18 9.05 -1.11 -2.61
N ALA A 19 8.97 -2.28 -3.27
CA ALA A 19 10.16 -2.99 -3.74
C ALA A 19 10.94 -2.15 -4.75
N ALA A 20 10.26 -1.56 -5.73
CA ALA A 20 10.89 -0.68 -6.72
C ALA A 20 11.54 0.56 -6.08
N TRP A 21 10.88 1.15 -5.08
CA TRP A 21 11.41 2.27 -4.33
C TRP A 21 12.72 1.91 -3.62
N GLU A 22 12.77 0.79 -2.92
CA GLU A 22 13.99 0.35 -2.22
C GLU A 22 15.13 0.04 -3.19
N VAL A 23 14.84 -0.60 -4.33
CA VAL A 23 15.82 -0.88 -5.39
C VAL A 23 16.39 0.42 -5.97
N ALA A 24 15.51 1.38 -6.31
CA ALA A 24 15.92 2.68 -6.84
C ALA A 24 16.75 3.47 -5.83
N LYS A 25 16.38 3.48 -4.56
CA LYS A 25 17.15 4.09 -3.47
C LYS A 25 18.56 3.50 -3.32
N ALA A 26 18.72 2.21 -3.61
CA ALA A 26 20.02 1.54 -3.61
C ALA A 26 20.89 1.90 -4.84
N GLY A 27 20.38 2.73 -5.76
CA GLY A 27 21.09 3.16 -6.96
C GLY A 27 21.07 2.16 -8.10
N LEU A 28 20.20 1.15 -8.02
CA LEU A 28 20.01 0.15 -9.07
C LEU A 28 18.90 0.58 -10.04
N SER A 29 19.05 0.21 -11.31
CA SER A 29 18.03 0.44 -12.32
C SER A 29 16.86 -0.53 -12.15
N VAL A 30 15.63 0.00 -12.08
CA VAL A 30 14.43 -0.81 -11.87
C VAL A 30 13.28 -0.35 -12.77
N CYS A 31 12.60 -1.34 -13.34
CA CYS A 31 11.37 -1.13 -14.13
C CYS A 31 10.20 -1.84 -13.44
N VAL A 32 9.05 -1.16 -13.36
CA VAL A 32 7.80 -1.73 -12.86
C VAL A 32 6.86 -1.97 -14.03
N LEU A 33 6.43 -3.22 -14.20
CA LEU A 33 5.45 -3.61 -15.20
C LEU A 33 4.09 -3.81 -14.54
N GLU A 34 3.14 -2.93 -14.81
CA GLU A 34 1.76 -3.04 -14.34
C GLU A 34 0.83 -3.31 -15.53
N LYS A 35 -0.08 -4.28 -15.38
CA LYS A 35 -1.02 -4.67 -16.43
C LYS A 35 -2.24 -3.75 -16.51
N ASP A 36 -2.64 -3.19 -15.37
CA ASP A 36 -3.81 -2.32 -15.29
C ASP A 36 -3.37 -0.87 -15.60
N ARG A 37 -4.20 -0.17 -16.37
CA ARG A 37 -3.91 1.22 -16.77
C ARG A 37 -3.77 2.16 -15.58
N ASP A 38 -4.62 1.97 -14.58
CA ASP A 38 -4.68 2.84 -13.41
C ASP A 38 -4.28 2.04 -12.17
N ILE A 39 -3.14 2.34 -11.58
CA ILE A 39 -2.64 1.70 -10.36
C ILE A 39 -3.68 1.83 -9.24
N GLY A 40 -3.91 0.72 -8.50
CA GLY A 40 -4.91 0.64 -7.45
C GLY A 40 -6.35 0.51 -7.93
N CYS A 41 -6.58 0.24 -9.23
CA CYS A 41 -7.91 0.06 -9.80
C CYS A 41 -7.94 -1.19 -10.71
N PRO A 42 -8.91 -2.12 -10.55
CA PRO A 42 -9.96 -2.12 -9.53
C PRO A 42 -9.44 -2.50 -8.14
N VAL A 43 -10.03 -1.92 -7.09
CA VAL A 43 -9.72 -2.29 -5.71
C VAL A 43 -10.28 -3.69 -5.41
N ARG A 44 -9.41 -4.60 -4.92
CA ARG A 44 -9.77 -5.98 -4.58
C ARG A 44 -9.33 -6.31 -3.15
N CYS A 45 -9.58 -5.41 -2.23
CA CYS A 45 -9.11 -5.50 -0.85
C CYS A 45 -10.11 -4.82 0.08
N GLY A 46 -10.18 -5.26 1.35
CA GLY A 46 -10.94 -4.59 2.40
C GLY A 46 -10.33 -3.29 2.91
N GLU A 47 -9.18 -2.89 2.35
CA GLU A 47 -8.52 -1.58 2.53
C GLU A 47 -8.05 -1.28 3.96
N ALA A 48 -8.18 -2.23 4.88
CA ALA A 48 -7.75 -2.06 6.26
C ALA A 48 -6.24 -2.30 6.44
N ILE A 49 -5.57 -1.42 7.16
CA ILE A 49 -4.16 -1.56 7.51
C ILE A 49 -3.89 -1.09 8.95
N GLY A 50 -3.01 -1.80 9.66
CA GLY A 50 -2.58 -1.40 11.00
C GLY A 50 -1.60 -0.23 10.97
N HIS A 51 -1.74 0.70 11.92
CA HIS A 51 -0.88 1.88 12.03
C HIS A 51 0.60 1.49 12.21
N ILE A 52 0.90 0.57 13.11
CA ILE A 52 2.29 0.16 13.40
C ILE A 52 2.98 -0.42 12.17
N GLY A 53 2.28 -1.29 11.41
CA GLY A 53 2.83 -1.89 10.20
C GLY A 53 3.10 -0.87 9.11
N LEU A 54 2.15 0.04 8.88
CA LEU A 54 2.27 1.08 7.87
C LEU A 54 3.39 2.07 8.18
N SER A 55 3.44 2.55 9.42
CA SER A 55 4.38 3.60 9.85
C SER A 55 5.85 3.18 9.85
N GLN A 56 6.14 1.87 9.75
CA GLN A 56 7.50 1.38 9.55
C GLN A 56 8.07 1.70 8.17
N PHE A 57 7.21 1.93 7.19
CA PHE A 57 7.60 2.12 5.79
C PHE A 57 7.29 3.50 5.27
N ILE A 58 6.15 4.07 5.63
CA ILE A 58 5.71 5.38 5.16
C ILE A 58 4.81 6.06 6.19
N GLU A 59 4.98 7.37 6.34
CA GLU A 59 4.11 8.18 7.19
C GLU A 59 2.68 8.23 6.62
N PRO A 60 1.66 7.94 7.46
CA PRO A 60 0.27 8.03 7.05
C PRO A 60 -0.10 9.44 6.59
N LYS A 61 -0.70 9.55 5.41
CA LYS A 61 -1.15 10.84 4.85
C LYS A 61 -2.67 10.95 4.86
N PRO A 62 -3.22 12.10 5.26
CA PRO A 62 -4.68 12.29 5.34
C PRO A 62 -5.44 12.05 4.04
N ASN A 63 -4.82 12.33 2.88
CA ASN A 63 -5.47 12.25 1.58
C ASN A 63 -5.86 10.82 1.16
N TRP A 64 -5.22 9.78 1.71
CA TRP A 64 -5.57 8.40 1.42
C TRP A 64 -6.19 7.63 2.59
N ILE A 65 -6.45 8.31 3.72
CA ILE A 65 -7.17 7.75 4.87
C ILE A 65 -8.67 8.03 4.73
N ALA A 66 -9.46 6.97 4.51
CA ALA A 66 -10.92 7.06 4.46
C ALA A 66 -11.54 7.06 5.87
N ALA A 67 -10.99 6.27 6.78
CA ALA A 67 -11.43 6.18 8.17
C ALA A 67 -10.28 5.71 9.07
N LYS A 68 -10.40 6.08 10.35
CA LYS A 68 -9.51 5.61 11.42
C LYS A 68 -10.19 4.47 12.18
N ILE A 69 -9.44 3.42 12.48
CA ILE A 69 -9.94 2.23 13.19
C ILE A 69 -9.58 2.37 14.66
N THR A 70 -10.60 2.34 15.52
CA THR A 70 -10.45 2.34 16.98
C THR A 70 -10.98 1.06 17.62
N SER A 71 -11.83 0.31 16.91
CA SER A 71 -12.35 -0.97 17.37
C SER A 71 -12.54 -1.95 16.21
N VAL A 72 -12.52 -3.23 16.53
CA VAL A 72 -12.77 -4.32 15.58
C VAL A 72 -13.75 -5.30 16.20
N LYS A 73 -14.74 -5.70 15.42
CA LYS A 73 -15.68 -6.77 15.77
C LYS A 73 -15.52 -7.94 14.80
N MET A 74 -15.17 -9.10 15.33
CA MET A 74 -15.13 -10.35 14.58
C MET A 74 -16.39 -11.14 14.88
N VAL A 75 -17.08 -11.61 13.84
CA VAL A 75 -18.31 -12.38 13.94
C VAL A 75 -18.11 -13.73 13.27
N ALA A 76 -18.28 -14.80 14.04
CA ALA A 76 -18.23 -16.17 13.53
C ALA A 76 -19.54 -16.55 12.81
N PRO A 77 -19.54 -17.61 11.96
CA PRO A 77 -20.73 -18.05 11.24
C PRO A 77 -21.94 -18.41 12.14
N ASN A 78 -21.70 -18.80 13.38
CA ASN A 78 -22.74 -19.07 14.39
C ASN A 78 -23.21 -17.83 15.16
N ASN A 79 -22.85 -16.62 14.69
CA ASN A 79 -23.12 -15.32 15.32
C ASN A 79 -22.41 -15.07 16.66
N THR A 80 -21.53 -15.95 17.10
CA THR A 80 -20.63 -15.62 18.21
C THR A 80 -19.71 -14.48 17.78
N ASN A 81 -19.53 -13.48 18.64
CA ASN A 81 -18.68 -12.33 18.29
C ASN A 81 -17.67 -12.02 19.39
N VAL A 82 -16.56 -11.44 18.95
CA VAL A 82 -15.52 -10.86 19.81
C VAL A 82 -15.29 -9.44 19.35
N GLU A 83 -15.39 -8.50 20.26
CA GLU A 83 -15.16 -7.08 20.02
C GLU A 83 -13.94 -6.62 20.81
N THR A 84 -13.05 -5.91 20.14
CA THR A 84 -11.86 -5.32 20.75
C THR A 84 -11.87 -3.81 20.51
N ASP A 85 -11.90 -3.05 21.60
CA ASP A 85 -11.73 -1.61 21.60
C ASP A 85 -10.28 -1.29 21.93
N PHE A 86 -9.58 -0.64 21.01
CA PHE A 86 -8.17 -0.26 21.16
C PHE A 86 -7.99 1.04 21.95
N LYS A 87 -9.07 1.75 22.29
CA LYS A 87 -9.09 3.04 23.01
C LYS A 87 -8.31 4.17 22.34
N LYS A 88 -7.61 3.87 21.25
CA LYS A 88 -6.87 4.80 20.41
C LYS A 88 -6.85 4.28 18.97
N GLU A 89 -6.43 5.13 18.06
CA GLU A 89 -6.24 4.78 16.67
C GLU A 89 -5.26 3.61 16.53
N SER A 90 -5.70 2.50 15.94
CA SER A 90 -4.90 1.30 15.74
C SER A 90 -4.63 1.00 14.28
N GLY A 91 -5.33 1.67 13.36
CA GLY A 91 -5.19 1.48 11.93
C GLY A 91 -6.13 2.38 11.13
N TYR A 92 -6.18 2.11 9.85
CA TYR A 92 -6.90 2.90 8.86
C TYR A 92 -7.67 2.05 7.88
N ILE A 93 -8.75 2.61 7.34
CA ILE A 93 -9.31 2.19 6.05
C ILE A 93 -8.74 3.17 5.02
N LEU A 94 -8.15 2.65 3.95
CA LEU A 94 -7.46 3.45 2.94
C LEU A 94 -8.31 3.67 1.69
N HIS A 95 -8.13 4.81 1.06
CA HIS A 95 -8.49 5.01 -0.34
C HIS A 95 -7.39 4.40 -1.22
N ARG A 96 -7.48 3.09 -1.53
CA ARG A 96 -6.44 2.33 -2.22
C ARG A 96 -6.00 2.94 -3.55
N ARG A 97 -6.90 3.51 -4.34
CA ARG A 97 -6.53 4.19 -5.59
C ARG A 97 -5.55 5.34 -5.36
N ILE A 98 -5.77 6.13 -4.30
CA ILE A 98 -4.89 7.26 -3.96
C ILE A 98 -3.61 6.74 -3.33
N PHE A 99 -3.72 5.80 -2.41
CA PHE A 99 -2.59 5.20 -1.70
C PHE A 99 -1.62 4.49 -2.64
N ASP A 100 -2.13 3.58 -3.49
CA ASP A 100 -1.30 2.81 -4.41
C ASP A 100 -0.61 3.72 -5.43
N TYR A 101 -1.34 4.73 -5.95
CA TYR A 101 -0.77 5.74 -6.84
C TYR A 101 0.33 6.56 -6.15
N ASP A 102 0.12 6.97 -4.90
CA ASP A 102 1.12 7.74 -4.14
C ASP A 102 2.40 6.92 -3.91
N LEU A 103 2.27 5.62 -3.63
CA LEU A 103 3.43 4.72 -3.50
C LEU A 103 4.19 4.56 -4.83
N SER A 104 3.48 4.40 -5.93
CA SER A 104 4.12 4.30 -7.25
C SER A 104 4.85 5.58 -7.62
N ARG A 105 4.27 6.74 -7.28
CA ARG A 105 4.90 8.05 -7.49
C ARG A 105 6.19 8.19 -6.67
N VAL A 106 6.18 7.75 -5.42
CA VAL A 106 7.39 7.75 -4.56
C VAL A 106 8.49 6.88 -5.17
N ALA A 107 8.15 5.72 -5.72
CA ALA A 107 9.11 4.87 -6.43
C ALA A 107 9.67 5.56 -7.68
N ALA A 108 8.80 6.20 -8.49
CA ALA A 108 9.21 6.92 -9.68
C ALA A 108 10.10 8.14 -9.35
N GLU A 109 9.79 8.89 -8.30
CA GLU A 109 10.61 10.01 -7.81
C GLU A 109 12.01 9.54 -7.34
N ALA A 110 12.13 8.29 -6.89
CA ALA A 110 13.42 7.68 -6.54
C ALA A 110 14.20 7.15 -7.76
N GLY A 111 13.59 7.12 -8.95
CA GLY A 111 14.22 6.69 -10.19
C GLY A 111 13.69 5.39 -10.79
N ALA A 112 12.62 4.79 -10.26
CA ALA A 112 11.96 3.65 -10.90
C ALA A 112 11.21 4.09 -12.18
N GLU A 113 11.27 3.25 -13.23
CA GLU A 113 10.54 3.44 -14.49
C GLU A 113 9.31 2.53 -14.58
#